data_b124a495017403e7721e361da03d4480
#
_entry.id   b124a495017403e7721e361da03d4480
#
_cell.length_a   1.000
_cell.length_b   1.000
_cell.length_c   1.000
_cell.angle_alpha   90.00
_cell.angle_beta   90.00
_cell.angle_gamma   90.00
#
_symmetry.space_group_name_H-M   'P 1'
#
loop_
_entity.id
_entity.type
_entity.pdbx_description
1 polymer ?
#
loop_
_entity_poly.entity_id
_entity_poly.type
_entity_poly.pdbx_seq_one_letter_code
_entity_poly.pdbx_strand_id
1 'polypeptide(L)'
;LIRGIIAVVWYGIQTYLASAALMVCVLYFFPEWKIYAENDILGLSTLGWICFLVMWSAQTTLFIADMRAIRVFIDWAGPIVYVVMLVMMIWVVAEAGWENISFTLSDQTLSLGESMWALVVGISLIVAYFAGPTLNFGDFSRYCRSDRDMHLGNFWGLPVNFVFFSSIAVITISGTPVIFGELIMDPIQLLGKLDSKMLTLLLGFTLLVATVGVNVVANFVSAAFDISNLAPSKITWRRGGFIASILAVAILPWHLFHSPEVIHSTIDVLAGFIGPVYGVIIVDYYRVKIRHIEVHDLYNDREGGRYWYTRGWNLKAVAALIAGGVLSMLFQLSPTFANFSFFIGAIGSGLAYYAITGAERKAA
;
A
#
# COMPACT_ATOMS: atom_id res chain seq x y z
N LEU A 1 7.98 11.57 8.68
CA LEU A 1 7.07 12.51 8.02
C LEU A 1 6.68 12.05 6.60
N ILE A 2 7.65 11.83 5.68
CA ILE A 2 7.37 11.41 4.29
C ILE A 2 6.51 10.14 4.27
N ARG A 3 6.93 9.10 5.01
CA ARG A 3 6.16 7.85 5.09
C ARG A 3 4.76 8.06 5.66
N GLY A 4 4.61 8.92 6.69
CA GLY A 4 3.31 9.24 7.28
C GLY A 4 2.36 9.91 6.28
N ILE A 5 2.84 10.85 5.48
CA ILE A 5 2.04 11.48 4.41
C ILE A 5 1.59 10.41 3.40
N ILE A 6 2.52 9.58 2.93
CA ILE A 6 2.22 8.49 1.99
C ILE A 6 1.20 7.51 2.59
N ALA A 7 1.33 7.19 3.88
CA ALA A 7 0.39 6.33 4.57
C ALA A 7 -1.03 6.93 4.64
N VAL A 8 -1.14 8.25 4.88
CA VAL A 8 -2.43 8.95 4.85
C VAL A 8 -3.05 8.91 3.45
N VAL A 9 -2.27 9.14 2.40
CA VAL A 9 -2.74 9.06 1.01
C VAL A 9 -3.28 7.66 0.70
N TRP A 10 -2.50 6.62 1.00
CA TRP A 10 -2.93 5.24 0.79
C TRP A 10 -4.14 4.85 1.65
N TYR A 11 -4.20 5.34 2.90
CA TYR A 11 -5.38 5.12 3.74
C TYR A 11 -6.64 5.69 3.11
N GLY A 12 -6.56 6.91 2.57
CA GLY A 12 -7.66 7.53 1.83
C GLY A 12 -8.06 6.74 0.58
N ILE A 13 -7.09 6.40 -0.28
CA ILE A 13 -7.32 5.64 -1.52
C ILE A 13 -7.99 4.30 -1.23
N GLN A 14 -7.47 3.52 -0.29
CA GLN A 14 -8.05 2.21 0.02
C GLN A 14 -9.41 2.31 0.72
N THR A 15 -9.66 3.39 1.49
CA THR A 15 -11.00 3.67 2.01
C THR A 15 -11.98 3.95 0.88
N TYR A 16 -11.57 4.71 -0.15
CA TYR A 16 -12.35 4.95 -1.35
C TYR A 16 -12.65 3.64 -2.11
N LEU A 17 -11.65 2.78 -2.34
CA LEU A 17 -11.85 1.48 -2.99
C LEU A 17 -12.84 0.58 -2.23
N ALA A 18 -12.72 0.53 -0.90
CA ALA A 18 -13.70 -0.18 -0.07
C ALA A 18 -15.11 0.42 -0.22
N SER A 19 -15.22 1.75 -0.27
CA SER A 19 -16.52 2.42 -0.45
C SER A 19 -17.14 2.17 -1.82
N ALA A 20 -16.33 2.07 -2.87
CA ALA A 20 -16.79 1.72 -4.22
C ALA A 20 -17.35 0.28 -4.25
N ALA A 21 -16.68 -0.69 -3.63
CA ALA A 21 -17.19 -2.04 -3.50
C ALA A 21 -18.51 -2.08 -2.69
N LEU A 22 -18.58 -1.31 -1.59
CA LEU A 22 -19.82 -1.17 -0.81
C LEU A 22 -20.96 -0.58 -1.66
N MET A 23 -20.67 0.46 -2.45
CA MET A 23 -21.67 1.10 -3.32
C MET A 23 -22.22 0.13 -4.36
N VAL A 24 -21.37 -0.71 -4.97
CA VAL A 24 -21.84 -1.77 -5.90
C VAL A 24 -22.77 -2.73 -5.19
N CYS A 25 -22.44 -3.18 -3.98
CA CYS A 25 -23.33 -4.04 -3.18
C CYS A 25 -24.67 -3.35 -2.87
N VAL A 26 -24.62 -2.09 -2.43
CA VAL A 26 -25.84 -1.33 -2.11
C VAL A 26 -26.75 -1.19 -3.33
N LEU A 27 -26.21 -0.82 -4.48
CA LEU A 27 -26.99 -0.68 -5.73
C LEU A 27 -27.54 -2.01 -6.25
N TYR A 28 -26.84 -3.11 -5.98
CA TYR A 28 -27.35 -4.44 -6.33
C TYR A 28 -28.59 -4.83 -5.51
N PHE A 29 -28.61 -4.52 -4.22
CA PHE A 29 -29.73 -4.85 -3.34
C PHE A 29 -30.82 -3.79 -3.30
N PHE A 30 -30.49 -2.53 -3.58
CA PHE A 30 -31.37 -1.37 -3.57
C PHE A 30 -31.21 -0.57 -4.87
N PRO A 31 -31.66 -1.10 -6.03
CA PRO A 31 -31.48 -0.45 -7.34
C PRO A 31 -32.11 0.95 -7.41
N GLU A 32 -33.16 1.19 -6.62
CA GLU A 32 -33.86 2.48 -6.53
C GLU A 32 -32.97 3.60 -5.96
N TRP A 33 -31.88 3.25 -5.26
CA TRP A 33 -30.91 4.22 -4.74
C TRP A 33 -29.96 4.78 -5.81
N LYS A 34 -30.09 4.29 -7.05
CA LYS A 34 -29.30 4.79 -8.19
C LYS A 34 -29.44 6.31 -8.36
N ILE A 35 -30.59 6.89 -8.05
CA ILE A 35 -30.80 8.34 -8.09
C ILE A 35 -29.80 9.12 -7.21
N TYR A 36 -29.34 8.54 -6.11
CA TYR A 36 -28.32 9.14 -5.24
C TYR A 36 -26.87 8.91 -5.72
N ALA A 37 -26.70 8.14 -6.80
CA ALA A 37 -25.40 7.91 -7.44
C ALA A 37 -25.20 8.77 -8.70
N GLU A 38 -26.21 9.56 -9.13
CA GLU A 38 -26.16 10.34 -10.37
C GLU A 38 -25.70 11.78 -10.19
N ASN A 39 -25.65 12.29 -8.95
CA ASN A 39 -25.16 13.62 -8.64
C ASN A 39 -23.66 13.64 -8.35
N ASP A 40 -23.06 14.82 -8.36
CA ASP A 40 -21.66 15.03 -8.01
C ASP A 40 -21.53 16.08 -6.89
N ILE A 41 -20.80 15.71 -5.84
CA ILE A 41 -20.44 16.58 -4.72
C ILE A 41 -18.94 16.39 -4.47
N LEU A 42 -18.12 17.31 -4.90
CA LEU A 42 -16.66 17.26 -4.78
C LEU A 42 -16.04 15.99 -5.39
N GLY A 43 -16.61 15.48 -6.47
CA GLY A 43 -16.12 14.30 -7.19
C GLY A 43 -16.69 12.96 -6.72
N LEU A 44 -17.60 12.94 -5.75
CA LEU A 44 -18.40 11.78 -5.36
C LEU A 44 -19.90 12.07 -5.41
N SER A 45 -20.70 11.05 -5.71
CA SER A 45 -22.13 11.14 -5.55
C SER A 45 -22.55 11.13 -4.08
N THR A 46 -23.82 11.49 -3.79
CA THR A 46 -24.35 11.40 -2.43
C THR A 46 -24.20 9.98 -1.87
N LEU A 47 -24.55 8.95 -2.67
CA LEU A 47 -24.37 7.56 -2.25
C LEU A 47 -22.88 7.21 -2.06
N GLY A 48 -22.01 7.72 -2.94
CA GLY A 48 -20.56 7.57 -2.82
C GLY A 48 -20.03 8.13 -1.49
N TRP A 49 -20.47 9.33 -1.10
CA TRP A 49 -20.14 9.93 0.19
C TRP A 49 -20.63 9.10 1.38
N ILE A 50 -21.88 8.61 1.32
CA ILE A 50 -22.44 7.76 2.38
C ILE A 50 -21.59 6.50 2.53
N CYS A 51 -21.29 5.80 1.43
CA CYS A 51 -20.46 4.59 1.46
C CYS A 51 -19.05 4.89 1.96
N PHE A 52 -18.45 6.01 1.52
CA PHE A 52 -17.11 6.42 1.98
C PHE A 52 -17.10 6.68 3.48
N LEU A 53 -18.05 7.44 4.00
CA LEU A 53 -18.13 7.75 5.43
C LEU A 53 -18.45 6.52 6.28
N VAL A 54 -19.23 5.56 5.77
CA VAL A 54 -19.47 4.28 6.43
C VAL A 54 -18.15 3.50 6.56
N MET A 55 -17.39 3.36 5.47
CA MET A 55 -16.12 2.64 5.50
C MET A 55 -15.06 3.37 6.32
N TRP A 56 -14.98 4.69 6.22
CA TRP A 56 -14.12 5.52 7.05
C TRP A 56 -14.44 5.37 8.54
N SER A 57 -15.73 5.40 8.91
CA SER A 57 -16.18 5.25 10.29
C SER A 57 -15.87 3.85 10.84
N ALA A 58 -16.10 2.80 10.04
CA ALA A 58 -15.81 1.43 10.44
C ALA A 58 -14.31 1.23 10.74
N GLN A 59 -13.43 1.73 9.86
CA GLN A 59 -11.98 1.64 10.03
C GLN A 59 -11.50 2.49 11.21
N THR A 60 -12.02 3.70 11.36
CA THR A 60 -11.68 4.59 12.47
C THR A 60 -12.12 4.00 13.81
N THR A 61 -13.30 3.38 13.87
CA THR A 61 -13.80 2.69 15.07
C THR A 61 -12.91 1.50 15.42
N LEU A 62 -12.55 0.67 14.44
CA LEU A 62 -11.63 -0.46 14.64
C LEU A 62 -10.27 0.01 15.17
N PHE A 63 -9.74 1.12 14.64
CA PHE A 63 -8.50 1.71 15.10
C PHE A 63 -8.58 2.22 16.55
N ILE A 64 -9.65 2.95 16.90
CA ILE A 64 -9.85 3.50 18.25
C ILE A 64 -10.03 2.39 19.29
N ALA A 65 -10.59 1.24 18.90
CA ALA A 65 -10.80 0.11 19.80
C ALA A 65 -9.49 -0.42 20.39
N ASP A 66 -8.43 -0.51 19.67
CA ASP A 66 -7.02 -0.73 20.01
C ASP A 66 -6.31 -1.77 19.12
N MET A 67 -4.99 -1.98 19.36
CA MET A 67 -4.17 -2.96 18.62
C MET A 67 -4.64 -4.41 18.80
N ARG A 68 -5.31 -4.73 19.91
CA ARG A 68 -5.87 -6.08 20.13
C ARG A 68 -7.07 -6.33 19.22
N ALA A 69 -7.95 -5.35 19.08
CA ALA A 69 -9.09 -5.45 18.17
C ALA A 69 -8.63 -5.58 16.70
N ILE A 70 -7.64 -4.79 16.30
CA ILE A 70 -7.02 -4.87 14.97
C ILE A 70 -6.46 -6.27 14.74
N ARG A 71 -5.71 -6.82 15.70
CA ARG A 71 -5.14 -8.16 15.61
C ARG A 71 -6.22 -9.23 15.46
N VAL A 72 -7.22 -9.23 16.33
CA VAL A 72 -8.34 -10.19 16.26
C VAL A 72 -9.06 -10.10 14.92
N PHE A 73 -9.29 -8.89 14.42
CA PHE A 73 -9.90 -8.70 13.11
C PHE A 73 -9.06 -9.35 11.99
N ILE A 74 -7.74 -9.14 11.99
CA ILE A 74 -6.84 -9.68 10.95
C ILE A 74 -6.75 -11.20 11.05
N ASP A 75 -6.68 -11.76 12.26
CA ASP A 75 -6.60 -13.21 12.49
C ASP A 75 -7.81 -13.96 11.87
N TRP A 76 -8.97 -13.30 11.75
CA TRP A 76 -10.15 -13.83 11.08
C TRP A 76 -10.26 -13.40 9.61
N ALA A 77 -9.94 -12.16 9.30
CA ALA A 77 -10.08 -11.59 7.96
C ALA A 77 -9.25 -12.37 6.92
N GLY A 78 -7.99 -12.68 7.23
CA GLY A 78 -7.11 -13.42 6.33
C GLY A 78 -7.70 -14.76 5.87
N PRO A 79 -7.99 -15.70 6.77
CA PRO A 79 -8.60 -16.98 6.40
C PRO A 79 -9.92 -16.85 5.65
N ILE A 80 -10.81 -15.92 6.04
CA ILE A 80 -12.09 -15.68 5.35
C ILE A 80 -11.85 -15.26 3.91
N VAL A 81 -10.95 -14.30 3.67
CA VAL A 81 -10.60 -13.84 2.33
C VAL A 81 -10.11 -15.01 1.47
N TYR A 82 -9.22 -15.86 2.01
CA TYR A 82 -8.73 -17.02 1.27
C TYR A 82 -9.83 -18.01 0.92
N VAL A 83 -10.70 -18.36 1.87
CA VAL A 83 -11.80 -19.29 1.62
C VAL A 83 -12.70 -18.78 0.50
N VAL A 84 -13.09 -17.50 0.54
CA VAL A 84 -13.99 -16.94 -0.47
C VAL A 84 -13.29 -16.80 -1.84
N MET A 85 -12.03 -16.38 -1.87
CA MET A 85 -11.28 -16.31 -3.14
C MET A 85 -11.06 -17.69 -3.76
N LEU A 86 -10.85 -18.74 -2.96
CA LEU A 86 -10.80 -20.12 -3.44
C LEU A 86 -12.17 -20.58 -3.97
N VAL A 87 -13.24 -20.26 -3.29
CA VAL A 87 -14.61 -20.58 -3.76
C VAL A 87 -14.89 -19.88 -5.08
N MET A 88 -14.52 -18.60 -5.22
CA MET A 88 -14.64 -17.84 -6.47
C MET A 88 -13.80 -18.46 -7.59
N MET A 89 -12.57 -18.81 -7.32
CA MET A 89 -11.70 -19.49 -8.29
C MET A 89 -12.31 -20.82 -8.76
N ILE A 90 -12.78 -21.65 -7.81
CA ILE A 90 -13.42 -22.94 -8.13
C ILE A 90 -14.68 -22.72 -8.97
N TRP A 91 -15.50 -21.74 -8.62
CA TRP A 91 -16.69 -21.38 -9.41
C TRP A 91 -16.32 -20.94 -10.83
N VAL A 92 -15.33 -20.05 -10.99
CA VAL A 92 -14.88 -19.62 -12.31
C VAL A 92 -14.35 -20.80 -13.15
N VAL A 93 -13.57 -21.67 -12.55
CA VAL A 93 -13.04 -22.87 -13.25
C VAL A 93 -14.15 -23.83 -13.64
N ALA A 94 -15.19 -23.97 -12.80
CA ALA A 94 -16.33 -24.82 -13.10
C ALA A 94 -17.19 -24.26 -14.26
N GLU A 95 -17.40 -22.94 -14.33
CA GLU A 95 -18.18 -22.29 -15.38
C GLU A 95 -17.39 -22.13 -16.70
N ALA A 96 -16.11 -21.76 -16.62
CA ALA A 96 -15.29 -21.53 -17.81
C ALA A 96 -14.73 -22.82 -18.42
N GLY A 97 -14.56 -23.89 -17.62
CA GLY A 97 -13.81 -25.09 -17.97
C GLY A 97 -12.29 -24.88 -17.81
N TRP A 98 -11.62 -25.86 -17.22
CA TRP A 98 -10.15 -25.77 -16.97
C TRP A 98 -9.34 -25.59 -18.26
N GLU A 99 -9.79 -26.16 -19.37
CA GLU A 99 -9.17 -26.06 -20.68
C GLU A 99 -9.13 -24.64 -21.25
N ASN A 100 -10.00 -23.76 -20.76
CA ASN A 100 -10.07 -22.36 -21.17
C ASN A 100 -9.34 -21.40 -20.23
N ILE A 101 -8.76 -21.91 -19.14
CA ILE A 101 -7.95 -21.12 -18.23
C ILE A 101 -6.56 -20.92 -18.82
N SER A 102 -6.18 -19.66 -19.03
CA SER A 102 -4.87 -19.27 -19.57
C SER A 102 -4.09 -18.43 -18.57
N PHE A 103 -2.82 -18.76 -18.38
CA PHE A 103 -1.90 -17.90 -17.63
C PHE A 103 -1.33 -16.76 -18.48
N THR A 104 -1.60 -16.78 -19.79
CA THR A 104 -1.25 -15.70 -20.73
C THR A 104 -2.52 -14.90 -21.01
N LEU A 105 -2.62 -13.71 -20.39
CA LEU A 105 -3.78 -12.83 -20.51
C LEU A 105 -3.65 -11.80 -21.64
N SER A 106 -2.55 -11.85 -22.42
CA SER A 106 -2.29 -10.94 -23.52
C SER A 106 -2.18 -11.72 -24.82
N ASP A 107 -2.80 -11.22 -25.87
CA ASP A 107 -2.68 -11.74 -27.23
C ASP A 107 -1.35 -11.32 -27.90
N GLN A 108 -0.53 -10.52 -27.24
CA GLN A 108 0.76 -10.07 -27.77
C GLN A 108 1.81 -11.16 -27.65
N THR A 109 2.38 -11.54 -28.79
CA THR A 109 3.57 -12.40 -28.82
C THR A 109 4.82 -11.54 -28.61
N LEU A 110 5.36 -11.58 -27.40
CA LEU A 110 6.60 -10.87 -27.06
C LEU A 110 7.81 -11.69 -27.46
N SER A 111 8.83 -11.03 -28.01
CA SER A 111 10.17 -11.62 -28.16
C SER A 111 10.78 -11.93 -26.79
N LEU A 112 11.82 -12.76 -26.75
CA LEU A 112 12.53 -13.10 -25.51
C LEU A 112 13.05 -11.83 -24.80
N GLY A 113 13.57 -10.86 -25.54
CA GLY A 113 14.07 -9.60 -24.98
C GLY A 113 12.95 -8.75 -24.36
N GLU A 114 11.82 -8.64 -25.03
CA GLU A 114 10.64 -7.91 -24.51
C GLU A 114 10.05 -8.63 -23.30
N SER A 115 9.99 -9.95 -23.30
CA SER A 115 9.53 -10.75 -22.15
C SER A 115 10.42 -10.56 -20.92
N MET A 116 11.74 -10.58 -21.10
CA MET A 116 12.70 -10.31 -20.02
C MET A 116 12.58 -8.87 -19.49
N TRP A 117 12.40 -7.90 -20.38
CA TRP A 117 12.16 -6.51 -19.99
C TRP A 117 10.86 -6.36 -19.19
N ALA A 118 9.77 -6.94 -19.67
CA ALA A 118 8.49 -6.94 -18.97
C ALA A 118 8.58 -7.58 -17.57
N LEU A 119 9.34 -8.67 -17.44
CA LEU A 119 9.62 -9.30 -16.15
C LEU A 119 10.36 -8.34 -15.19
N VAL A 120 11.39 -7.65 -15.66
CA VAL A 120 12.16 -6.70 -14.86
C VAL A 120 11.29 -5.52 -14.43
N VAL A 121 10.45 -4.99 -15.33
CA VAL A 121 9.46 -3.95 -15.01
C VAL A 121 8.45 -4.46 -13.98
N GLY A 122 7.92 -5.67 -14.17
CA GLY A 122 6.98 -6.27 -13.22
C GLY A 122 7.58 -6.45 -11.82
N ILE A 123 8.82 -6.92 -11.71
CA ILE A 123 9.55 -7.00 -10.45
C ILE A 123 9.68 -5.61 -9.81
N SER A 124 10.03 -4.61 -10.61
CA SER A 124 10.18 -3.23 -10.11
C SER A 124 8.87 -2.68 -9.54
N LEU A 125 7.76 -2.89 -10.23
CA LEU A 125 6.43 -2.46 -9.77
C LEU A 125 6.02 -3.15 -8.46
N ILE A 126 6.27 -4.46 -8.34
CA ILE A 126 5.97 -5.21 -7.11
C ILE A 126 6.81 -4.69 -5.94
N VAL A 127 8.12 -4.48 -6.15
CA VAL A 127 9.01 -3.92 -5.12
C VAL A 127 8.56 -2.52 -4.71
N ALA A 128 8.21 -1.66 -5.66
CA ALA A 128 7.72 -0.31 -5.40
C ALA A 128 6.41 -0.33 -4.59
N TYR A 129 5.48 -1.23 -4.93
CA TYR A 129 4.21 -1.40 -4.20
C TYR A 129 4.44 -1.80 -2.74
N PHE A 130 5.36 -2.74 -2.46
CA PHE A 130 5.67 -3.21 -1.11
C PHE A 130 6.71 -2.35 -0.38
N ALA A 131 7.28 -1.33 -0.99
CA ALA A 131 8.33 -0.50 -0.40
C ALA A 131 7.85 0.28 0.84
N GLY A 132 6.58 0.71 0.87
CA GLY A 132 6.00 1.43 2.00
C GLY A 132 6.09 0.65 3.32
N PRO A 133 5.55 -0.57 3.43
CA PRO A 133 5.64 -1.41 4.60
C PRO A 133 7.08 -1.71 5.07
N THR A 134 8.05 -1.71 4.17
CA THR A 134 9.46 -1.92 4.53
C THR A 134 9.98 -0.87 5.50
N LEU A 135 9.55 0.40 5.36
CA LEU A 135 9.93 1.50 6.26
C LEU A 135 9.26 1.40 7.63
N ASN A 136 8.14 0.71 7.74
CA ASN A 136 7.36 0.53 8.97
C ASN A 136 7.52 -0.87 9.58
N PHE A 137 8.46 -1.65 9.09
CA PHE A 137 8.65 -3.02 9.57
C PHE A 137 8.78 -3.12 11.09
N GLY A 138 9.48 -2.17 11.72
CA GLY A 138 9.62 -2.07 13.16
C GLY A 138 8.31 -1.87 13.93
N ASP A 139 7.28 -1.31 13.31
CA ASP A 139 5.98 -1.08 13.95
C ASP A 139 5.24 -2.39 14.26
N PHE A 140 5.54 -3.44 13.50
CA PHE A 140 4.95 -4.77 13.65
C PHE A 140 5.93 -5.77 14.27
N SER A 141 7.20 -5.78 13.85
CA SER A 141 8.19 -6.74 14.32
C SER A 141 8.45 -6.64 15.83
N ARG A 142 8.27 -5.47 16.44
CA ARG A 142 8.36 -5.28 17.91
C ARG A 142 7.34 -6.11 18.70
N TYR A 143 6.27 -6.62 18.08
CA TYR A 143 5.28 -7.49 18.72
C TYR A 143 5.55 -8.96 18.50
N CYS A 144 6.58 -9.34 17.73
CA CYS A 144 6.99 -10.72 17.56
C CYS A 144 7.61 -11.25 18.82
N ARG A 145 7.39 -12.55 19.12
CA ARG A 145 7.92 -13.22 20.31
C ARG A 145 9.41 -13.52 20.19
N SER A 146 9.88 -13.74 18.96
CA SER A 146 11.27 -14.05 18.65
C SER A 146 11.65 -13.61 17.23
N ASP A 147 12.95 -13.50 16.98
CA ASP A 147 13.49 -13.25 15.63
C ASP A 147 13.09 -14.36 14.66
N ARG A 148 13.04 -15.62 15.13
CA ARG A 148 12.61 -16.76 14.33
C ARG A 148 11.16 -16.60 13.86
N ASP A 149 10.26 -16.21 14.75
CA ASP A 149 8.84 -16.00 14.41
C ASP A 149 8.69 -14.87 13.41
N MET A 150 9.47 -13.80 13.56
CA MET A 150 9.52 -12.68 12.62
C MET A 150 9.99 -13.14 11.23
N HIS A 151 11.09 -13.89 11.13
CA HIS A 151 11.60 -14.40 9.86
C HIS A 151 10.65 -15.38 9.18
N LEU A 152 10.08 -16.32 9.96
CA LEU A 152 9.10 -17.28 9.43
C LEU A 152 7.82 -16.57 8.98
N GLY A 153 7.33 -15.62 9.79
CA GLY A 153 6.17 -14.82 9.44
C GLY A 153 6.36 -14.04 8.14
N ASN A 154 7.53 -13.43 7.95
CA ASN A 154 7.86 -12.73 6.71
C ASN A 154 7.95 -13.69 5.51
N PHE A 155 8.59 -14.84 5.67
CA PHE A 155 8.74 -15.81 4.57
C PHE A 155 7.40 -16.36 4.11
N TRP A 156 6.57 -16.80 5.04
CA TRP A 156 5.24 -17.33 4.70
C TRP A 156 4.26 -16.22 4.30
N GLY A 157 4.30 -15.09 5.00
CA GLY A 157 3.36 -13.98 4.82
C GLY A 157 3.63 -13.09 3.61
N LEU A 158 4.84 -13.07 3.05
CA LEU A 158 5.15 -12.27 1.86
C LEU A 158 5.36 -13.15 0.62
N PRO A 159 6.53 -13.77 0.36
CA PRO A 159 6.74 -14.44 -0.92
C PRO A 159 5.79 -15.62 -1.15
N VAL A 160 5.59 -16.49 -0.16
CA VAL A 160 4.73 -17.67 -0.33
C VAL A 160 3.28 -17.25 -0.48
N ASN A 161 2.80 -16.39 0.41
CA ASN A 161 1.44 -15.86 0.37
C ASN A 161 1.17 -15.09 -0.93
N PHE A 162 2.11 -14.27 -1.39
CA PHE A 162 1.97 -13.49 -2.61
C PHE A 162 1.83 -14.41 -3.85
N VAL A 163 2.70 -15.43 -3.98
CA VAL A 163 2.63 -16.37 -5.11
C VAL A 163 1.31 -17.12 -5.09
N PHE A 164 0.89 -17.63 -3.92
CA PHE A 164 -0.35 -18.39 -3.79
C PHE A 164 -1.58 -17.53 -4.11
N PHE A 165 -1.69 -16.35 -3.52
CA PHE A 165 -2.82 -15.44 -3.76
C PHE A 165 -2.87 -14.92 -5.19
N SER A 166 -1.70 -14.57 -5.77
CA SER A 166 -1.61 -14.16 -7.18
C SER A 166 -2.03 -15.26 -8.13
N SER A 167 -1.71 -16.52 -7.82
CA SER A 167 -2.16 -17.65 -8.63
C SER A 167 -3.68 -17.80 -8.62
N ILE A 168 -4.32 -17.66 -7.46
CA ILE A 168 -5.79 -17.64 -7.35
C ILE A 168 -6.37 -16.49 -8.19
N ALA A 169 -5.80 -15.29 -8.07
CA ALA A 169 -6.26 -14.12 -8.80
C ALA A 169 -6.13 -14.30 -10.33
N VAL A 170 -4.98 -14.78 -10.82
CA VAL A 170 -4.74 -15.00 -12.26
C VAL A 170 -5.71 -16.05 -12.81
N ILE A 171 -5.93 -17.17 -12.11
CA ILE A 171 -6.88 -18.20 -12.53
C ILE A 171 -8.31 -17.62 -12.58
N THR A 172 -8.70 -16.86 -11.58
CA THR A 172 -10.03 -16.23 -11.54
C THR A 172 -10.21 -15.24 -12.70
N ILE A 173 -9.22 -14.36 -12.94
CA ILE A 173 -9.26 -13.36 -14.02
C ILE A 173 -9.29 -14.05 -15.39
N SER A 174 -8.49 -15.09 -15.59
CA SER A 174 -8.36 -15.76 -16.89
C SER A 174 -9.64 -16.44 -17.35
N GLY A 175 -10.53 -16.80 -16.46
CA GLY A 175 -11.86 -17.37 -16.82
C GLY A 175 -12.91 -16.30 -17.16
N THR A 176 -12.68 -15.03 -16.84
CA THR A 176 -13.68 -13.98 -17.06
C THR A 176 -14.07 -13.77 -18.54
N PRO A 177 -13.16 -13.86 -19.53
CA PRO A 177 -13.55 -13.73 -20.94
C PRO A 177 -14.56 -14.79 -21.40
N VAL A 178 -14.45 -16.01 -20.87
CA VAL A 178 -15.34 -17.11 -21.21
C VAL A 178 -16.74 -16.89 -20.61
N ILE A 179 -16.79 -16.41 -19.36
CA ILE A 179 -18.06 -16.25 -18.62
C ILE A 179 -18.76 -14.94 -19.00
N PHE A 180 -18.01 -13.85 -19.17
CA PHE A 180 -18.57 -12.49 -19.33
C PHE A 180 -18.30 -11.88 -20.71
N GLY A 181 -17.54 -12.56 -21.59
CA GLY A 181 -17.18 -12.05 -22.92
C GLY A 181 -16.10 -10.97 -22.93
N GLU A 182 -15.53 -10.60 -21.77
CA GLU A 182 -14.48 -9.59 -21.63
C GLU A 182 -13.52 -9.94 -20.49
N LEU A 183 -12.26 -9.48 -20.60
CA LEU A 183 -11.25 -9.64 -19.54
C LEU A 183 -11.52 -8.65 -18.43
N ILE A 184 -11.89 -9.15 -17.25
CA ILE A 184 -12.19 -8.34 -16.06
C ILE A 184 -11.05 -8.50 -15.05
N MET A 185 -10.19 -7.48 -14.95
CA MET A 185 -9.05 -7.49 -14.02
C MET A 185 -9.38 -6.83 -12.66
N ASP A 186 -10.35 -5.93 -12.64
CA ASP A 186 -10.77 -5.23 -11.42
C ASP A 186 -11.82 -6.05 -10.66
N PRO A 187 -11.56 -6.48 -9.41
CA PRO A 187 -12.51 -7.25 -8.62
C PRO A 187 -13.81 -6.47 -8.30
N ILE A 188 -13.79 -5.14 -8.32
CA ILE A 188 -15.01 -4.33 -8.13
C ILE A 188 -15.88 -4.40 -9.38
N GLN A 189 -15.28 -4.36 -10.57
CA GLN A 189 -16.01 -4.57 -11.83
C GLN A 189 -16.58 -5.99 -11.90
N LEU A 190 -15.80 -6.99 -11.49
CA LEU A 190 -16.27 -8.38 -11.41
C LEU A 190 -17.50 -8.50 -10.49
N LEU A 191 -17.43 -7.87 -9.31
CA LEU A 191 -18.56 -7.81 -8.38
C LEU A 191 -19.84 -7.27 -9.04
N GLY A 192 -19.72 -6.21 -9.84
CA GLY A 192 -20.83 -5.58 -10.57
C GLY A 192 -21.43 -6.42 -11.71
N LYS A 193 -20.72 -7.48 -12.17
CA LYS A 193 -21.16 -8.39 -13.24
C LYS A 193 -21.83 -9.66 -12.73
N LEU A 194 -21.80 -9.91 -11.42
CA LEU A 194 -22.39 -11.13 -10.84
C LEU A 194 -23.92 -11.00 -10.75
N ASP A 195 -24.63 -11.97 -11.31
CA ASP A 195 -26.12 -12.05 -11.23
C ASP A 195 -26.60 -12.84 -10.01
N SER A 196 -25.69 -13.48 -9.26
CA SER A 196 -26.04 -14.28 -8.09
C SER A 196 -25.95 -13.46 -6.80
N LYS A 197 -27.08 -13.32 -6.08
CA LYS A 197 -27.12 -12.65 -4.77
C LYS A 197 -26.09 -13.19 -3.78
N MET A 198 -25.91 -14.51 -3.77
CA MET A 198 -24.98 -15.17 -2.86
C MET A 198 -23.52 -14.85 -3.22
N LEU A 199 -23.15 -14.93 -4.50
CA LEU A 199 -21.80 -14.61 -4.96
C LEU A 199 -21.49 -13.12 -4.76
N THR A 200 -22.43 -12.22 -5.05
CA THR A 200 -22.28 -10.78 -4.81
C THR A 200 -22.04 -10.48 -3.33
N LEU A 201 -22.79 -11.11 -2.43
CA LEU A 201 -22.57 -10.94 -0.99
C LEU A 201 -21.20 -11.49 -0.55
N LEU A 202 -20.84 -12.69 -1.00
CA LEU A 202 -19.56 -13.32 -0.62
C LEU A 202 -18.38 -12.51 -1.13
N LEU A 203 -18.37 -12.17 -2.42
CA LEU A 203 -17.28 -11.37 -3.00
C LEU A 203 -17.26 -9.96 -2.45
N GLY A 204 -18.40 -9.29 -2.35
CA GLY A 204 -18.49 -7.93 -1.78
C GLY A 204 -18.00 -7.88 -0.35
N PHE A 205 -18.49 -8.79 0.51
CA PHE A 205 -18.02 -8.89 1.91
C PHE A 205 -16.51 -9.14 1.98
N THR A 206 -16.00 -10.03 1.12
CA THR A 206 -14.56 -10.35 1.07
C THR A 206 -13.73 -9.14 0.67
N LEU A 207 -14.15 -8.40 -0.37
CA LEU A 207 -13.45 -7.19 -0.80
C LEU A 207 -13.44 -6.14 0.31
N LEU A 208 -14.56 -5.96 1.03
CA LEU A 208 -14.64 -5.03 2.15
C LEU A 208 -13.69 -5.45 3.28
N VAL A 209 -13.74 -6.71 3.70
CA VAL A 209 -12.91 -7.25 4.79
C VAL A 209 -11.42 -7.20 4.44
N ALA A 210 -11.06 -7.64 3.22
CA ALA A 210 -9.69 -7.60 2.74
C ALA A 210 -9.13 -6.18 2.71
N THR A 211 -9.89 -5.25 2.09
CA THR A 211 -9.46 -3.86 1.95
C THR A 211 -9.34 -3.17 3.30
N VAL A 212 -10.30 -3.36 4.20
CA VAL A 212 -10.24 -2.82 5.57
C VAL A 212 -9.03 -3.39 6.32
N GLY A 213 -8.79 -4.70 6.24
CA GLY A 213 -7.68 -5.37 6.92
C GLY A 213 -6.32 -4.81 6.50
N VAL A 214 -6.08 -4.80 5.19
CA VAL A 214 -4.84 -4.25 4.63
C VAL A 214 -4.69 -2.77 4.95
N ASN A 215 -5.77 -1.99 4.78
CA ASN A 215 -5.73 -0.54 4.96
C ASN A 215 -5.44 -0.14 6.41
N VAL A 216 -6.11 -0.76 7.36
CA VAL A 216 -5.89 -0.45 8.79
C VAL A 216 -4.44 -0.79 9.17
N VAL A 217 -3.93 -1.94 8.77
CA VAL A 217 -2.57 -2.37 9.15
C VAL A 217 -1.49 -1.60 8.41
N ALA A 218 -1.51 -1.64 7.08
CA ALA A 218 -0.42 -1.10 6.27
C ALA A 218 -0.38 0.43 6.27
N ASN A 219 -1.52 1.09 6.38
CA ASN A 219 -1.62 2.53 6.22
C ASN A 219 -2.03 3.26 7.49
N PHE A 220 -3.15 2.90 8.10
CA PHE A 220 -3.71 3.67 9.21
C PHE A 220 -2.82 3.61 10.46
N VAL A 221 -2.43 2.40 10.88
CA VAL A 221 -1.53 2.19 12.04
C VAL A 221 -0.19 2.91 11.81
N SER A 222 0.39 2.77 10.62
CA SER A 222 1.64 3.41 10.26
C SER A 222 1.54 4.93 10.28
N ALA A 223 0.49 5.52 9.68
CA ALA A 223 0.26 6.96 9.72
C ALA A 223 0.12 7.48 11.16
N ALA A 224 -0.59 6.73 12.03
CA ALA A 224 -0.78 7.10 13.42
C ALA A 224 0.55 7.15 14.20
N PHE A 225 1.44 6.16 14.00
CA PHE A 225 2.77 6.17 14.61
C PHE A 225 3.63 7.32 14.06
N ASP A 226 3.66 7.49 12.74
CA ASP A 226 4.45 8.55 12.13
C ASP A 226 4.03 9.95 12.57
N ILE A 227 2.72 10.22 12.64
CA ILE A 227 2.20 11.51 13.10
C ILE A 227 2.46 11.70 14.61
N SER A 228 2.30 10.65 15.43
CA SER A 228 2.60 10.75 16.86
C SER A 228 4.09 11.02 17.12
N ASN A 229 4.97 10.49 16.29
CA ASN A 229 6.41 10.71 16.41
C ASN A 229 6.86 12.13 16.02
N LEU A 230 6.02 12.93 15.38
CA LEU A 230 6.34 14.35 15.10
C LEU A 230 6.35 15.21 16.37
N ALA A 231 5.52 14.89 17.35
CA ALA A 231 5.46 15.58 18.63
C ALA A 231 4.98 14.62 19.74
N PRO A 232 5.82 13.66 20.18
CA PRO A 232 5.40 12.56 21.05
C PRO A 232 4.87 13.02 22.41
N SER A 233 5.32 14.19 22.90
CA SER A 233 4.81 14.80 24.13
C SER A 233 3.38 15.39 24.01
N LYS A 234 2.89 15.65 22.79
CA LYS A 234 1.61 16.31 22.51
C LYS A 234 0.63 15.40 21.77
N ILE A 235 1.12 14.54 20.89
CA ILE A 235 0.31 13.71 20.00
C ILE A 235 0.47 12.25 20.43
N THR A 236 -0.55 11.71 21.10
CA THR A 236 -0.62 10.28 21.38
C THR A 236 -0.92 9.50 20.11
N TRP A 237 -0.65 8.19 20.09
CA TRP A 237 -0.97 7.31 18.98
C TRP A 237 -2.44 7.42 18.52
N ARG A 238 -3.39 7.46 19.45
CA ARG A 238 -4.82 7.65 19.13
C ARG A 238 -5.10 9.00 18.47
N ARG A 239 -4.48 10.08 18.96
CA ARG A 239 -4.60 11.41 18.33
C ARG A 239 -3.96 11.43 16.94
N GLY A 240 -2.81 10.79 16.79
CA GLY A 240 -2.15 10.63 15.49
C GLY A 240 -3.04 9.93 14.48
N GLY A 241 -3.70 8.84 14.87
CA GLY A 241 -4.67 8.15 14.02
C GLY A 241 -5.89 9.01 13.68
N PHE A 242 -6.45 9.74 14.66
CA PHE A 242 -7.57 10.64 14.37
C PHE A 242 -7.19 11.75 13.38
N ILE A 243 -6.00 12.34 13.52
CA ILE A 243 -5.47 13.32 12.56
C ILE A 243 -5.31 12.66 11.18
N ALA A 244 -4.73 11.46 11.10
CA ALA A 244 -4.59 10.71 9.86
C ALA A 244 -5.94 10.47 9.18
N SER A 245 -6.97 10.09 9.96
CA SER A 245 -8.30 9.80 9.41
C SER A 245 -8.98 11.04 8.82
N ILE A 246 -8.84 12.21 9.44
CA ILE A 246 -9.35 13.48 8.91
C ILE A 246 -8.59 13.88 7.65
N LEU A 247 -7.26 13.82 7.68
CA LEU A 247 -6.44 14.18 6.52
C LEU A 247 -6.75 13.29 5.31
N ALA A 248 -7.03 11.99 5.53
CA ALA A 248 -7.40 11.07 4.47
C ALA A 248 -8.72 11.44 3.75
N VAL A 249 -9.65 12.08 4.46
CA VAL A 249 -10.86 12.65 3.83
C VAL A 249 -10.52 13.94 3.07
N ALA A 250 -9.71 14.81 3.69
CA ALA A 250 -9.38 16.13 3.17
C ALA A 250 -8.59 16.10 1.85
N ILE A 251 -7.83 15.03 1.58
CA ILE A 251 -7.07 14.85 0.31
C ILE A 251 -7.96 14.47 -0.87
N LEU A 252 -9.27 14.22 -0.67
CA LEU A 252 -10.22 13.81 -1.72
C LEU A 252 -9.68 12.64 -2.56
N PRO A 253 -9.45 11.46 -1.95
CA PRO A 253 -8.63 10.39 -2.52
C PRO A 253 -9.16 9.79 -3.84
N TRP A 254 -10.42 9.95 -4.14
CA TRP A 254 -11.02 9.53 -5.42
C TRP A 254 -10.43 10.26 -6.62
N HIS A 255 -9.94 11.49 -6.47
CA HIS A 255 -9.24 12.19 -7.54
C HIS A 255 -7.85 11.60 -7.84
N LEU A 256 -7.28 10.83 -6.90
CA LEU A 256 -5.98 10.18 -7.06
C LEU A 256 -6.10 8.77 -7.64
N PHE A 257 -7.32 8.24 -7.81
CA PHE A 257 -7.53 6.83 -8.15
C PHE A 257 -8.75 6.60 -9.07
N HIS A 258 -9.08 7.59 -9.92
CA HIS A 258 -10.28 7.53 -10.78
C HIS A 258 -10.03 7.00 -12.19
N SER A 259 -8.81 7.02 -12.68
CA SER A 259 -8.46 6.49 -14.00
C SER A 259 -7.13 5.75 -13.98
N PRO A 260 -6.86 4.80 -14.90
CA PRO A 260 -5.61 4.05 -14.95
C PRO A 260 -4.37 4.95 -14.99
N GLU A 261 -4.39 6.03 -15.77
CA GLU A 261 -3.27 6.96 -15.92
C GLU A 261 -2.97 7.69 -14.61
N VAL A 262 -4.02 8.12 -13.88
CA VAL A 262 -3.88 8.79 -12.58
C VAL A 262 -3.41 7.79 -11.52
N ILE A 263 -3.89 6.55 -11.55
CA ILE A 263 -3.43 5.49 -10.66
C ILE A 263 -1.94 5.25 -10.84
N HIS A 264 -1.47 5.04 -12.07
CA HIS A 264 -0.06 4.84 -12.36
C HIS A 264 0.79 6.03 -11.89
N SER A 265 0.41 7.24 -12.25
CA SER A 265 1.12 8.45 -11.83
C SER A 265 1.17 8.60 -10.30
N THR A 266 0.08 8.30 -9.61
CA THR A 266 0.01 8.37 -8.15
C THR A 266 0.97 7.36 -7.51
N ILE A 267 0.95 6.10 -7.97
CA ILE A 267 1.83 5.04 -7.46
C ILE A 267 3.30 5.40 -7.69
N ASP A 268 3.66 5.84 -8.89
CA ASP A 268 5.03 6.20 -9.25
C ASP A 268 5.55 7.37 -8.42
N VAL A 269 4.74 8.42 -8.22
CA VAL A 269 5.10 9.57 -7.38
C VAL A 269 5.31 9.13 -5.92
N LEU A 270 4.40 8.35 -5.36
CA LEU A 270 4.52 7.87 -3.97
C LEU A 270 5.75 6.97 -3.79
N ALA A 271 6.00 6.06 -4.75
CA ALA A 271 7.18 5.20 -4.74
C ALA A 271 8.48 6.02 -4.89
N GLY A 272 8.48 7.05 -5.74
CA GLY A 272 9.59 7.96 -5.94
C GLY A 272 10.03 8.71 -4.68
N PHE A 273 9.13 8.94 -3.73
CA PHE A 273 9.47 9.50 -2.41
C PHE A 273 9.93 8.47 -1.39
N ILE A 274 9.47 7.22 -1.49
CA ILE A 274 9.85 6.14 -0.56
C ILE A 274 11.29 5.68 -0.81
N GLY A 275 11.69 5.53 -2.09
CA GLY A 275 13.02 5.08 -2.46
C GLY A 275 14.15 5.89 -1.80
N PRO A 276 14.17 7.22 -1.90
CA PRO A 276 15.17 8.06 -1.24
C PRO A 276 15.28 7.83 0.27
N VAL A 277 14.15 7.67 0.97
CA VAL A 277 14.16 7.39 2.42
C VAL A 277 14.83 6.05 2.69
N TYR A 278 14.49 5.02 1.93
CA TYR A 278 15.07 3.68 2.04
C TYR A 278 16.59 3.72 1.81
N GLY A 279 17.06 4.41 0.75
CA GLY A 279 18.47 4.53 0.42
C GLY A 279 19.30 5.18 1.52
N VAL A 280 18.80 6.28 2.10
CA VAL A 280 19.46 6.94 3.24
C VAL A 280 19.53 6.01 4.45
N ILE A 281 18.43 5.33 4.81
CA ILE A 281 18.39 4.43 5.98
C ILE A 281 19.40 3.28 5.82
N ILE A 282 19.45 2.65 4.65
CA ILE A 282 20.37 1.54 4.39
C ILE A 282 21.82 2.00 4.49
N VAL A 283 22.17 3.12 3.87
CA VAL A 283 23.53 3.65 3.91
C VAL A 283 23.89 4.13 5.32
N ASP A 284 22.98 4.80 6.02
CA ASP A 284 23.20 5.23 7.40
C ASP A 284 23.53 4.04 8.31
N TYR A 285 22.71 2.99 8.25
CA TYR A 285 22.89 1.81 9.07
C TYR A 285 24.17 1.03 8.75
N TYR A 286 24.38 0.67 7.47
CA TYR A 286 25.47 -0.22 7.09
C TYR A 286 26.83 0.47 6.92
N ARG A 287 26.85 1.74 6.50
CA ARG A 287 28.10 2.44 6.13
C ARG A 287 28.46 3.56 7.08
N VAL A 288 27.49 4.28 7.64
CA VAL A 288 27.78 5.40 8.55
C VAL A 288 27.85 4.92 10.00
N LYS A 289 26.85 4.18 10.46
CA LYS A 289 26.77 3.65 11.84
C LYS A 289 27.38 2.27 12.01
N ILE A 290 27.79 1.60 10.92
CA ILE A 290 28.43 0.28 10.91
C ILE A 290 27.61 -0.74 11.74
N ARG A 291 26.30 -0.78 11.52
CA ARG A 291 25.32 -1.65 12.20
C ARG A 291 25.23 -1.42 13.73
N HIS A 292 25.79 -0.32 14.24
CA HIS A 292 25.74 0.01 15.65
C HIS A 292 24.82 1.20 15.92
N ILE A 293 23.77 0.98 16.68
CA ILE A 293 22.81 2.00 17.10
C ILE A 293 22.72 2.00 18.61
N GLU A 294 23.00 3.15 19.23
CA GLU A 294 22.80 3.36 20.66
C GLU A 294 21.32 3.58 20.94
N VAL A 295 20.65 2.50 21.35
CA VAL A 295 19.19 2.49 21.50
C VAL A 295 18.72 3.51 22.54
N HIS A 296 19.45 3.70 23.64
CA HIS A 296 19.10 4.68 24.66
C HIS A 296 19.12 6.11 24.13
N ASP A 297 20.06 6.42 23.23
CA ASP A 297 20.20 7.76 22.66
C ASP A 297 19.10 8.07 21.62
N LEU A 298 18.38 7.07 21.09
CA LEU A 298 17.24 7.30 20.20
C LEU A 298 16.07 8.01 20.91
N TYR A 299 15.98 7.86 22.23
CA TYR A 299 14.93 8.46 23.06
C TYR A 299 15.39 9.74 23.77
N ASN A 300 16.61 10.21 23.47
CA ASN A 300 17.18 11.41 24.07
C ASN A 300 16.94 12.61 23.14
N ASP A 301 16.00 13.47 23.52
CA ASP A 301 15.61 14.68 22.81
C ASP A 301 16.33 15.95 23.27
N ARG A 302 17.37 15.81 24.12
CA ARG A 302 18.13 16.94 24.65
C ARG A 302 19.09 17.49 23.59
N GLU A 303 19.28 18.81 23.64
CA GLU A 303 20.31 19.48 22.83
C GLU A 303 21.70 18.92 23.16
N GLY A 304 22.46 18.56 22.10
CA GLY A 304 23.75 17.87 22.22
C GLY A 304 23.67 16.35 22.36
N GLY A 305 22.48 15.74 22.39
CA GLY A 305 22.30 14.28 22.29
C GLY A 305 22.85 13.73 20.98
N ARG A 306 23.31 12.46 20.99
CA ARG A 306 23.98 11.81 19.83
C ARG A 306 23.17 11.88 18.52
N TYR A 307 21.84 11.82 18.62
CA TYR A 307 20.92 11.87 17.46
C TYR A 307 20.13 13.18 17.39
N TRP A 308 20.50 14.19 18.18
CA TRP A 308 19.88 15.51 18.13
C TRP A 308 20.13 16.24 16.81
N TYR A 309 21.28 16.00 16.19
CA TYR A 309 21.73 16.66 14.95
C TYR A 309 21.62 18.19 15.02
N THR A 310 21.03 18.81 13.99
CA THR A 310 20.80 20.27 13.95
C THR A 310 19.34 20.55 14.31
N ARG A 311 19.07 20.81 15.59
CA ARG A 311 17.71 21.05 16.12
C ARG A 311 16.71 19.94 15.72
N GLY A 312 17.11 18.70 15.87
CA GLY A 312 16.30 17.53 15.52
C GLY A 312 16.34 17.11 14.04
N TRP A 313 17.05 17.82 13.17
CA TRP A 313 17.14 17.52 11.74
C TRP A 313 18.52 17.03 11.34
N ASN A 314 18.61 15.88 10.72
CA ASN A 314 19.81 15.43 10.02
C ASN A 314 19.86 16.10 8.63
N LEU A 315 20.47 17.29 8.55
CA LEU A 315 20.54 18.06 7.31
C LEU A 315 21.23 17.33 6.16
N LYS A 316 22.18 16.43 6.46
CA LYS A 316 22.84 15.59 5.44
C LYS A 316 21.87 14.58 4.84
N ALA A 317 21.06 13.95 5.71
CA ALA A 317 20.00 13.06 5.26
C ALA A 317 18.95 13.82 4.44
N VAL A 318 18.56 15.03 4.87
CA VAL A 318 17.61 15.90 4.13
C VAL A 318 18.16 16.25 2.75
N ALA A 319 19.43 16.67 2.65
CA ALA A 319 20.06 16.99 1.36
C ALA A 319 20.10 15.77 0.42
N ALA A 320 20.47 14.61 0.97
CA ALA A 320 20.50 13.35 0.22
C ALA A 320 19.08 12.91 -0.23
N LEU A 321 18.06 13.07 0.63
CA LEU A 321 16.67 12.80 0.28
C LEU A 321 16.19 13.71 -0.86
N ILE A 322 16.52 15.00 -0.81
CA ILE A 322 16.17 15.94 -1.90
C ILE A 322 16.86 15.52 -3.19
N ALA A 323 18.17 15.23 -3.14
CA ALA A 323 18.91 14.81 -4.34
C ALA A 323 18.34 13.53 -4.96
N GLY A 324 18.07 12.49 -4.15
CA GLY A 324 17.47 11.25 -4.63
C GLY A 324 16.02 11.43 -5.10
N GLY A 325 15.24 12.27 -4.42
CA GLY A 325 13.87 12.61 -4.81
C GLY A 325 13.81 13.34 -6.15
N VAL A 326 14.64 14.36 -6.35
CA VAL A 326 14.75 15.06 -7.63
C VAL A 326 15.17 14.11 -8.75
N LEU A 327 16.17 13.26 -8.50
CA LEU A 327 16.62 12.27 -9.47
C LEU A 327 15.47 11.30 -9.83
N SER A 328 14.75 10.79 -8.84
CA SER A 328 13.59 9.93 -9.05
C SER A 328 12.52 10.61 -9.91
N MET A 329 12.16 11.86 -9.62
CA MET A 329 11.17 12.62 -10.36
C MET A 329 11.61 12.90 -11.82
N LEU A 330 12.88 13.20 -12.03
CA LEU A 330 13.42 13.40 -13.39
C LEU A 330 13.31 12.12 -14.25
N PHE A 331 13.57 10.97 -13.66
CA PHE A 331 13.47 9.69 -14.36
C PHE A 331 12.02 9.22 -14.57
N GLN A 332 11.07 9.69 -13.77
CA GLN A 332 9.64 9.47 -14.03
C GLN A 332 9.14 10.14 -15.32
N LEU A 333 9.82 11.17 -15.82
CA LEU A 333 9.50 11.79 -17.09
C LEU A 333 9.88 10.90 -18.30
N SER A 334 10.65 9.84 -18.08
CA SER A 334 11.03 8.88 -19.11
C SER A 334 10.12 7.66 -19.10
N PRO A 335 9.38 7.36 -20.17
CA PRO A 335 8.50 6.17 -20.23
C PRO A 335 9.23 4.86 -19.94
N THR A 336 10.52 4.79 -20.25
CA THR A 336 11.34 3.59 -20.03
C THR A 336 11.73 3.40 -18.57
N PHE A 337 11.97 4.49 -17.83
CA PHE A 337 12.53 4.43 -16.48
C PHE A 337 11.54 4.82 -15.37
N ALA A 338 10.34 5.26 -15.69
CA ALA A 338 9.32 5.66 -14.72
C ALA A 338 9.08 4.56 -13.66
N ASN A 339 8.94 3.32 -14.10
CA ASN A 339 8.71 2.17 -13.22
C ASN A 339 9.88 1.85 -12.26
N PHE A 340 11.06 2.44 -12.48
CA PHE A 340 12.25 2.25 -11.64
C PHE A 340 12.49 3.39 -10.65
N SER A 341 11.55 4.32 -10.52
CA SER A 341 11.65 5.52 -9.67
C SER A 341 12.07 5.21 -8.23
N PHE A 342 11.54 4.12 -7.65
CA PHE A 342 11.96 3.64 -6.33
C PHE A 342 13.46 3.33 -6.25
N PHE A 343 13.97 2.51 -7.18
CA PHE A 343 15.38 2.10 -7.17
C PHE A 343 16.32 3.27 -7.48
N ILE A 344 15.94 4.10 -8.45
CA ILE A 344 16.71 5.28 -8.84
C ILE A 344 16.81 6.25 -7.67
N GLY A 345 15.68 6.51 -6.99
CA GLY A 345 15.65 7.33 -5.80
C GLY A 345 16.47 6.76 -4.64
N ALA A 346 16.38 5.45 -4.40
CA ALA A 346 17.13 4.77 -3.33
C ALA A 346 18.64 4.79 -3.58
N ILE A 347 19.08 4.46 -4.80
CA ILE A 347 20.50 4.49 -5.17
C ILE A 347 21.01 5.92 -5.14
N GLY A 348 20.30 6.87 -5.76
CA GLY A 348 20.71 8.27 -5.81
C GLY A 348 20.88 8.91 -4.44
N SER A 349 19.89 8.74 -3.56
CA SER A 349 19.95 9.25 -2.19
C SER A 349 21.00 8.55 -1.35
N GLY A 350 21.14 7.22 -1.50
CA GLY A 350 22.15 6.44 -0.81
C GLY A 350 23.57 6.89 -1.15
N LEU A 351 23.85 7.06 -2.45
CA LEU A 351 25.16 7.56 -2.92
C LEU A 351 25.42 8.99 -2.47
N ALA A 352 24.44 9.88 -2.56
CA ALA A 352 24.55 11.25 -2.09
C ALA A 352 24.86 11.30 -0.58
N TYR A 353 24.14 10.52 0.22
CA TYR A 353 24.33 10.44 1.67
C TYR A 353 25.72 9.90 2.04
N TYR A 354 26.15 8.85 1.33
CA TYR A 354 27.49 8.28 1.52
C TYR A 354 28.61 9.29 1.17
N ALA A 355 28.45 10.02 0.07
CA ALA A 355 29.43 11.02 -0.36
C ALA A 355 29.53 12.16 0.66
N ILE A 356 28.39 12.70 1.13
CA ILE A 356 28.35 13.79 2.11
C ILE A 356 28.96 13.36 3.45
N THR A 357 28.64 12.16 3.94
CA THR A 357 29.13 11.67 5.24
C THR A 357 30.55 11.13 5.17
N GLY A 358 30.96 10.56 4.03
CA GLY A 358 32.34 10.04 3.81
C GLY A 358 33.40 11.13 3.66
N ALA A 359 33.02 12.30 3.16
CA ALA A 359 33.90 13.44 3.05
C ALA A 359 34.39 13.94 4.43
N GLU A 360 33.53 13.93 5.44
CA GLU A 360 33.91 14.34 6.80
C GLU A 360 34.78 13.32 7.54
N ARG A 361 34.56 11.99 7.27
CA ARG A 361 35.44 10.94 7.84
C ARG A 361 36.87 11.02 7.35
N LYS A 362 37.10 11.60 6.16
CA LYS A 362 38.44 11.83 5.63
C LYS A 362 39.07 13.16 6.11
N ALA A 363 38.21 14.07 6.59
CA ALA A 363 38.62 15.38 7.08
C ALA A 363 38.84 15.43 8.63
N ALA A 364 38.35 14.41 9.36
CA ALA A 364 38.57 14.21 10.81
C ALA A 364 39.61 13.13 11.05
#